data_f49cdd688a6dfdf9accca13cd484fd86
#
_entry.id   f49cdd688a6dfdf9accca13cd484fd86
#
_cell.length_a   1.000
_cell.length_b   1.000
_cell.length_c   1.000
_cell.angle_alpha   90.00
_cell.angle_beta   90.00
_cell.angle_gamma   90.00
#
_symmetry.space_group_name_H-M   'P 1'
#
loop_
_entity.id
_entity.type
_entity.pdbx_description
1 polymer ?
#
loop_
_entity_poly.entity_id
_entity_poly.type
_entity_poly.pdbx_seq_one_letter_code
_entity_poly.pdbx_strand_id
1 'polypeptide(L)'
;MKSMKKIFPFILLLALFTDLRAQDTITVNLPEAIQRSVSISVDAVVARNQFKSSYWGYRTYKAELLPEVTLNTTLPYYSKSYNPFQNSDGTYTFVSNDYSKIDAGVSISQNIPLTGATLSVESSFQRLEQYGGNGSTRYMAIPGSITLQQPIFGFNRVKWLQKIEPVKYQGAKQQLVADMEDASNTAIQYYFNLLLGQINMEIAQQNLKNTEKLYTIAEARRKIGQISENDLLQLKVSLLKAESYLTDAQASLNSRMFQLRSFLGYGEDIIIKPAIPEGLLSKMPTLSYPQVVTLARENNPFTQNIQKRMLEASRDVSQAKADRWNATLFVSFGMSGQEDHFAQAFNSNNWRNNQVVNVGIKIPILDWGKSKGKVKIAEANREVENSKIEKEQIDFNQNVYLRVQNFNSQSKQLELAKETDIIAQQRYNTSIEAFVLGKIDVLNLNDSQSSKDEARRNYIEQMYLLWSYYYQIRSLTLYDFLSNKEISADYDKIVD
;
A
#
# COMPACT_ATOMS: atom_id res chain seq x y z
N MET A 1 18.61 54.05 -46.87
CA MET A 1 18.09 53.95 -45.49
C MET A 1 16.64 54.42 -45.45
N LYS A 2 15.69 53.62 -45.84
CA LYS A 2 14.24 53.79 -45.66
C LYS A 2 13.55 52.54 -46.18
N SER A 3 13.38 51.49 -45.34
CA SER A 3 12.45 50.40 -45.63
C SER A 3 12.54 49.27 -44.56
N MET A 4 12.45 49.56 -43.27
CA MET A 4 12.47 48.52 -42.25
C MET A 4 11.61 48.84 -41.01
N LYS A 5 10.46 49.50 -41.20
CA LYS A 5 9.57 49.89 -40.09
C LYS A 5 8.09 49.44 -40.21
N LYS A 6 7.77 48.48 -41.11
CA LYS A 6 6.35 48.06 -41.30
C LYS A 6 6.07 46.53 -41.11
N ILE A 7 7.02 45.77 -40.60
CA ILE A 7 6.82 44.31 -40.41
C ILE A 7 6.56 43.90 -38.93
N PHE A 8 6.72 44.81 -37.98
CA PHE A 8 6.63 44.50 -36.55
C PHE A 8 5.21 44.39 -35.94
N PRO A 9 4.11 44.96 -36.49
CA PRO A 9 2.79 44.74 -35.87
C PRO A 9 2.07 43.46 -36.31
N PHE A 10 2.55 42.73 -37.36
CA PHE A 10 1.85 41.54 -37.84
C PHE A 10 2.27 40.24 -37.12
N ILE A 11 3.42 40.22 -36.45
CA ILE A 11 3.90 39.05 -35.67
C ILE A 11 3.26 39.04 -34.26
N LEU A 12 2.83 40.16 -33.73
CA LEU A 12 2.17 40.24 -32.40
C LEU A 12 0.70 39.78 -32.43
N LEU A 13 0.05 39.69 -33.60
CA LEU A 13 -1.35 39.25 -33.74
C LEU A 13 -1.48 37.74 -33.88
N LEU A 14 -0.38 37.01 -34.13
CA LEU A 14 -0.40 35.54 -34.27
C LEU A 14 -0.15 34.79 -32.96
N ALA A 15 0.20 35.47 -31.86
CA ALA A 15 0.46 34.89 -30.55
C ALA A 15 -0.75 34.87 -29.62
N LEU A 16 -1.94 35.23 -30.09
CA LEU A 16 -3.19 35.21 -29.32
C LEU A 16 -4.18 34.12 -29.74
N PHE A 17 -3.75 33.15 -30.52
CA PHE A 17 -4.44 31.87 -30.59
C PHE A 17 -4.01 31.06 -29.36
N THR A 18 -4.49 31.46 -28.19
CA THR A 18 -4.62 30.52 -27.07
C THR A 18 -5.49 29.39 -27.57
N ASP A 19 -4.92 28.20 -27.59
CA ASP A 19 -5.63 26.93 -27.82
C ASP A 19 -6.90 26.92 -26.95
N LEU A 20 -8.03 27.32 -27.54
CA LEU A 20 -9.35 26.93 -27.08
C LEU A 20 -9.44 25.42 -27.38
N ARG A 21 -8.80 24.61 -26.53
CA ARG A 21 -9.02 23.17 -26.53
C ARG A 21 -10.48 22.98 -26.20
N ALA A 22 -11.26 22.55 -27.18
CA ALA A 22 -12.61 22.09 -26.94
C ALA A 22 -12.52 20.99 -25.88
N GLN A 23 -13.31 21.12 -24.80
CA GLN A 23 -13.37 20.10 -23.77
C GLN A 23 -13.98 18.83 -24.39
N ASP A 24 -13.17 17.78 -24.48
CA ASP A 24 -13.63 16.50 -25.00
C ASP A 24 -14.54 15.83 -23.96
N THR A 25 -15.78 15.52 -24.38
CA THR A 25 -16.72 14.81 -23.53
C THR A 25 -16.65 13.31 -23.81
N ILE A 26 -16.32 12.53 -22.80
CA ILE A 26 -16.28 11.07 -22.87
C ILE A 26 -17.37 10.46 -22.01
N THR A 27 -18.02 9.42 -22.51
CA THR A 27 -18.94 8.62 -21.71
C THR A 27 -18.17 7.44 -21.14
N VAL A 28 -18.15 7.32 -19.83
CA VAL A 28 -17.44 6.25 -19.12
C VAL A 28 -18.49 5.34 -18.45
N ASN A 29 -18.36 4.05 -18.66
CA ASN A 29 -19.18 3.06 -17.95
C ASN A 29 -18.46 2.59 -16.67
N LEU A 30 -19.21 2.00 -15.72
CA LEU A 30 -18.65 1.57 -14.44
C LEU A 30 -17.53 0.51 -14.56
N PRO A 31 -17.64 -0.55 -15.39
CA PRO A 31 -16.55 -1.50 -15.60
C PRO A 31 -15.27 -0.86 -16.14
N GLU A 32 -15.39 0.09 -17.04
CA GLU A 32 -14.25 0.83 -17.59
C GLU A 32 -13.56 1.71 -16.52
N ALA A 33 -14.36 2.41 -15.68
CA ALA A 33 -13.81 3.18 -14.57
C ALA A 33 -13.05 2.29 -13.58
N ILE A 34 -13.59 1.11 -13.26
CA ILE A 34 -12.94 0.12 -12.39
C ILE A 34 -11.65 -0.41 -13.02
N GLN A 35 -11.67 -0.82 -14.29
CA GLN A 35 -10.48 -1.32 -14.97
C GLN A 35 -9.37 -0.26 -15.04
N ARG A 36 -9.76 0.99 -15.30
CA ARG A 36 -8.81 2.10 -15.34
C ARG A 36 -8.22 2.41 -13.97
N SER A 37 -9.02 2.34 -12.90
CA SER A 37 -8.54 2.56 -11.54
C SER A 37 -7.46 1.56 -11.14
N VAL A 38 -7.64 0.28 -11.44
CA VAL A 38 -6.67 -0.78 -11.17
C VAL A 38 -5.38 -0.60 -11.99
N SER A 39 -5.47 0.00 -13.19
CA SER A 39 -4.30 0.19 -14.05
C SER A 39 -3.50 1.46 -13.72
N ILE A 40 -4.16 2.59 -13.44
CA ILE A 40 -3.54 3.93 -13.45
C ILE A 40 -3.64 4.65 -12.10
N SER A 41 -4.63 4.37 -11.24
CA SER A 41 -4.81 5.13 -10.00
C SER A 41 -3.55 5.11 -9.12
N VAL A 42 -3.37 6.18 -8.35
CA VAL A 42 -2.25 6.30 -7.41
C VAL A 42 -2.27 5.14 -6.40
N ASP A 43 -3.45 4.75 -5.93
CA ASP A 43 -3.63 3.64 -4.98
C ASP A 43 -3.12 2.32 -5.59
N ALA A 44 -3.46 2.04 -6.84
CA ALA A 44 -2.98 0.86 -7.55
C ALA A 44 -1.45 0.91 -7.81
N VAL A 45 -0.88 2.09 -8.07
CA VAL A 45 0.58 2.27 -8.19
C VAL A 45 1.27 2.02 -6.84
N VAL A 46 0.72 2.54 -5.76
CA VAL A 46 1.24 2.30 -4.39
C VAL A 46 1.20 0.81 -4.06
N ALA A 47 0.07 0.14 -4.29
CA ALA A 47 -0.08 -1.30 -4.05
C ALA A 47 0.96 -2.13 -4.82
N ARG A 48 1.16 -1.83 -6.11
CA ARG A 48 2.20 -2.51 -6.92
C ARG A 48 3.61 -2.27 -6.38
N ASN A 49 3.95 -1.06 -5.99
CA ASN A 49 5.27 -0.74 -5.46
C ASN A 49 5.52 -1.39 -4.09
N GLN A 50 4.50 -1.48 -3.23
CA GLN A 50 4.58 -2.22 -1.96
C GLN A 50 4.80 -3.72 -2.19
N PHE A 51 4.11 -4.29 -3.19
CA PHE A 51 4.34 -5.67 -3.59
C PHE A 51 5.76 -5.87 -4.16
N LYS A 52 6.26 -4.98 -5.04
CA LYS A 52 7.65 -5.01 -5.54
C LYS A 52 8.66 -5.00 -4.37
N SER A 53 8.47 -4.14 -3.40
CA SER A 53 9.30 -4.10 -2.20
C SER A 53 9.28 -5.44 -1.44
N SER A 54 8.11 -6.03 -1.25
CA SER A 54 7.95 -7.33 -0.58
C SER A 54 8.58 -8.49 -1.38
N TYR A 55 8.46 -8.45 -2.70
CA TYR A 55 9.09 -9.42 -3.60
C TYR A 55 10.61 -9.37 -3.50
N TRP A 56 11.20 -8.18 -3.60
CA TRP A 56 12.65 -8.02 -3.49
C TRP A 56 13.14 -8.36 -2.08
N GLY A 57 12.38 -8.05 -1.03
CA GLY A 57 12.66 -8.52 0.32
C GLY A 57 12.73 -10.04 0.42
N TYR A 58 11.78 -10.74 -0.19
CA TYR A 58 11.78 -12.21 -0.24
C TYR A 58 12.92 -12.77 -1.09
N ARG A 59 13.26 -12.12 -2.22
CA ARG A 59 14.42 -12.48 -3.05
C ARG A 59 15.73 -12.29 -2.30
N THR A 60 15.87 -11.20 -1.56
CA THR A 60 17.04 -10.93 -0.69
C THR A 60 17.15 -12.02 0.38
N TYR A 61 16.06 -12.36 1.06
CA TYR A 61 16.07 -13.47 2.00
C TYR A 61 16.53 -14.79 1.34
N LYS A 62 16.04 -15.11 0.14
CA LYS A 62 16.51 -16.31 -0.59
C LYS A 62 17.99 -16.24 -0.93
N ALA A 63 18.50 -15.06 -1.28
CA ALA A 63 19.91 -14.86 -1.57
C ALA A 63 20.78 -15.04 -0.32
N GLU A 64 20.30 -14.63 0.89
CA GLU A 64 20.99 -14.86 2.16
C GLU A 64 21.22 -16.35 2.49
N LEU A 65 20.50 -17.25 1.83
CA LEU A 65 20.66 -18.70 1.96
C LEU A 65 21.72 -19.26 1.01
N LEU A 66 22.25 -18.47 0.09
CA LEU A 66 23.29 -18.86 -0.86
C LEU A 66 24.68 -18.41 -0.38
N PRO A 67 25.77 -18.99 -0.88
CA PRO A 67 27.10 -18.53 -0.58
C PRO A 67 27.29 -17.09 -1.06
N GLU A 68 27.79 -16.22 -0.17
CA GLU A 68 28.17 -14.85 -0.45
C GLU A 68 29.66 -14.76 -0.68
N VAL A 69 30.06 -14.14 -1.80
CA VAL A 69 31.48 -13.88 -2.10
C VAL A 69 31.74 -12.39 -1.88
N THR A 70 32.65 -12.08 -0.96
CA THR A 70 33.02 -10.69 -0.63
C THR A 70 34.50 -10.45 -0.86
N LEU A 71 34.80 -9.31 -1.46
CA LEU A 71 36.17 -8.76 -1.52
C LEU A 71 36.34 -7.71 -0.42
N ASN A 72 37.18 -7.99 0.54
CA ASN A 72 37.56 -7.05 1.59
C ASN A 72 38.93 -6.46 1.27
N THR A 73 39.04 -5.15 1.23
CA THR A 73 40.31 -4.48 1.01
C THR A 73 40.46 -3.28 1.93
N THR A 74 41.61 -3.12 2.51
CA THR A 74 42.02 -1.92 3.22
C THR A 74 43.06 -1.24 2.34
N LEU A 75 42.70 -0.11 1.73
CA LEU A 75 43.64 0.78 1.05
C LEU A 75 44.56 1.43 2.10
N PRO A 76 45.72 1.98 1.73
CA PRO A 76 46.83 2.16 2.70
C PRO A 76 46.33 2.74 4.03
N TYR A 77 46.43 1.91 5.05
CA TYR A 77 46.25 2.32 6.45
C TYR A 77 47.61 2.74 6.97
N TYR A 78 47.78 4.03 7.24
CA TYR A 78 49.00 4.56 7.85
C TYR A 78 48.77 4.77 9.34
N SER A 79 49.73 4.30 10.16
CA SER A 79 49.75 4.49 11.61
C SER A 79 51.11 4.90 12.08
N LYS A 80 51.16 5.98 12.85
CA LYS A 80 52.34 6.39 13.60
C LYS A 80 51.93 6.53 15.06
N SER A 81 52.50 5.68 15.91
CA SER A 81 52.21 5.66 17.33
C SER A 81 53.49 5.42 18.13
N TYR A 82 53.51 5.85 19.38
CA TYR A 82 54.58 5.56 20.32
C TYR A 82 54.02 4.64 21.39
N ASN A 83 54.56 3.43 21.47
CA ASN A 83 54.17 2.45 22.47
C ASN A 83 55.23 2.34 23.55
N PRO A 84 54.88 2.32 24.84
CA PRO A 84 55.85 2.08 25.91
C PRO A 84 56.34 0.63 25.82
N PHE A 85 57.64 0.46 25.76
CA PHE A 85 58.32 -0.83 25.81
C PHE A 85 59.12 -0.91 27.07
N GLN A 86 58.94 -1.96 27.86
CA GLN A 86 59.76 -2.18 29.06
C GLN A 86 61.09 -2.92 28.71
N ASN A 87 62.16 -2.28 28.98
CA ASN A 87 63.48 -2.85 28.80
C ASN A 87 63.74 -3.93 29.86
N SER A 88 64.77 -4.78 29.64
CA SER A 88 65.20 -5.84 30.56
C SER A 88 65.68 -5.36 31.95
N ASP A 89 66.03 -4.10 32.08
CA ASP A 89 66.39 -3.42 33.32
C ASP A 89 65.22 -2.81 34.09
N GLY A 90 64.01 -3.01 33.61
CA GLY A 90 62.76 -2.49 34.19
C GLY A 90 62.40 -1.05 33.79
N THR A 91 63.26 -0.36 33.01
CA THR A 91 62.94 1.00 32.50
C THR A 91 61.99 0.95 31.31
N TYR A 92 61.23 2.05 31.05
CA TYR A 92 60.32 2.17 29.90
C TYR A 92 60.93 3.08 28.84
N THR A 93 60.92 2.61 27.61
CA THR A 93 61.30 3.39 26.42
C THR A 93 60.08 3.50 25.49
N PHE A 94 59.87 4.66 24.87
CA PHE A 94 58.85 4.79 23.86
C PHE A 94 59.39 4.37 22.50
N VAL A 95 58.86 3.28 21.97
CA VAL A 95 59.22 2.78 20.63
C VAL A 95 58.22 3.37 19.61
N SER A 96 58.76 4.03 18.58
CA SER A 96 57.96 4.49 17.45
C SER A 96 57.52 3.30 16.62
N ASN A 97 56.21 3.16 16.44
CA ASN A 97 55.58 2.20 15.54
C ASN A 97 54.97 2.99 14.37
N ASP A 98 55.75 3.09 13.28
CA ASP A 98 55.45 3.87 12.10
C ASP A 98 55.37 2.93 10.90
N TYR A 99 54.17 2.68 10.39
CA TYR A 99 53.92 1.71 9.31
C TYR A 99 52.73 2.05 8.42
N SER A 100 52.76 1.58 7.18
CA SER A 100 51.59 1.47 6.34
C SER A 100 51.23 0.00 6.06
N LYS A 101 49.95 -0.25 5.92
CA LYS A 101 49.38 -1.57 5.74
C LYS A 101 48.39 -1.55 4.59
N ILE A 102 48.48 -2.53 3.70
CA ILE A 102 47.50 -2.80 2.66
C ILE A 102 47.03 -4.24 2.84
N ASP A 103 45.72 -4.44 2.98
CA ASP A 103 45.13 -5.76 3.04
C ASP A 103 44.16 -5.95 1.85
N ALA A 104 44.16 -7.12 1.28
CA ALA A 104 43.17 -7.56 0.31
C ALA A 104 42.82 -9.03 0.56
N GLY A 105 41.55 -9.35 0.61
CA GLY A 105 41.10 -10.73 0.83
C GLY A 105 39.74 -11.00 0.18
N VAL A 106 39.60 -12.21 -0.32
CA VAL A 106 38.30 -12.74 -0.82
C VAL A 106 37.82 -13.74 0.20
N SER A 107 36.58 -13.60 0.63
CA SER A 107 35.91 -14.56 1.49
C SER A 107 34.59 -15.07 0.85
N ILE A 108 34.36 -16.36 1.00
CA ILE A 108 33.10 -17.03 0.66
C ILE A 108 32.46 -17.45 1.97
N SER A 109 31.27 -16.94 2.29
CA SER A 109 30.55 -17.28 3.51
C SER A 109 29.21 -17.90 3.22
N GLN A 110 28.84 -18.93 3.96
CA GLN A 110 27.58 -19.65 3.84
C GLN A 110 26.93 -19.86 5.20
N ASN A 111 25.69 -19.39 5.33
CA ASN A 111 24.87 -19.69 6.49
C ASN A 111 24.26 -21.08 6.37
N ILE A 112 24.31 -21.89 7.43
CA ILE A 112 23.74 -23.24 7.49
C ILE A 112 22.42 -23.16 8.27
N PRO A 113 21.26 -23.23 7.58
CA PRO A 113 19.94 -23.01 8.22
C PRO A 113 19.64 -24.02 9.33
N LEU A 114 20.07 -25.27 9.18
CA LEU A 114 19.76 -26.34 10.12
C LEU A 114 20.35 -26.09 11.51
N THR A 115 21.61 -25.65 11.57
CA THR A 115 22.37 -25.48 12.83
C THR A 115 22.53 -24.04 13.25
N GLY A 116 22.33 -23.08 12.32
CA GLY A 116 22.62 -21.67 12.52
C GLY A 116 24.12 -21.33 12.47
N ALA A 117 24.96 -22.27 11.99
CA ALA A 117 26.37 -22.04 11.78
C ALA A 117 26.63 -21.16 10.57
N THR A 118 27.81 -20.50 10.59
CA THR A 118 28.38 -19.86 9.42
C THR A 118 29.69 -20.53 9.07
N LEU A 119 29.77 -21.03 7.84
CA LEU A 119 30.99 -21.56 7.25
C LEU A 119 31.59 -20.49 6.34
N SER A 120 32.87 -20.19 6.55
CA SER A 120 33.59 -19.22 5.72
C SER A 120 34.89 -19.83 5.18
N VAL A 121 35.16 -19.57 3.92
CA VAL A 121 36.44 -19.84 3.28
C VAL A 121 37.05 -18.52 2.87
N GLU A 122 38.28 -18.25 3.29
CA GLU A 122 38.94 -16.97 3.06
C GLU A 122 40.34 -17.20 2.44
N SER A 123 40.68 -16.31 1.49
CA SER A 123 42.06 -16.16 1.01
C SER A 123 42.40 -14.68 1.10
N SER A 124 43.53 -14.35 1.74
CA SER A 124 43.91 -12.96 1.96
C SER A 124 45.39 -12.72 1.79
N PHE A 125 45.69 -11.46 1.52
CA PHE A 125 47.06 -10.96 1.33
C PHE A 125 47.19 -9.66 2.09
N GLN A 126 48.37 -9.49 2.72
CA GLN A 126 48.74 -8.29 3.44
C GLN A 126 50.15 -7.83 3.03
N ARG A 127 50.31 -6.54 2.76
CA ARG A 127 51.58 -5.86 2.67
C ARG A 127 51.73 -4.93 3.86
N LEU A 128 52.81 -5.09 4.62
CA LEU A 128 53.19 -4.23 5.72
C LEU A 128 54.47 -3.52 5.36
N GLU A 129 54.47 -2.22 5.35
CA GLU A 129 55.66 -1.39 5.15
C GLU A 129 55.95 -0.59 6.42
N GLN A 130 57.05 -0.85 7.05
CA GLN A 130 57.47 -0.21 8.27
C GLN A 130 58.45 0.94 7.96
N TYR A 131 58.16 2.11 8.50
CA TYR A 131 58.98 3.31 8.37
C TYR A 131 59.75 3.51 9.67
N GLY A 132 61.00 3.95 9.57
CA GLY A 132 61.89 4.18 10.73
C GLY A 132 62.79 2.99 11.05
N GLY A 133 63.92 3.27 11.63
CA GLY A 133 65.03 2.29 11.80
C GLY A 133 65.59 1.85 10.44
N ASN A 134 65.73 0.55 10.22
CA ASN A 134 66.14 -0.02 8.93
C ASN A 134 65.01 -0.29 7.97
N GLY A 135 63.91 0.43 8.03
CA GLY A 135 62.70 0.27 7.19
C GLY A 135 62.56 -1.10 6.50
N SER A 136 61.44 -1.77 6.62
CA SER A 136 61.25 -3.08 5.99
C SER A 136 59.87 -3.23 5.39
N THR A 137 59.79 -3.89 4.25
CA THR A 137 58.52 -4.30 3.65
C THR A 137 58.35 -5.80 3.83
N ARG A 138 57.21 -6.22 4.37
CA ARG A 138 56.86 -7.63 4.55
C ARG A 138 55.53 -7.96 3.93
N TYR A 139 55.42 -9.16 3.44
CA TYR A 139 54.27 -9.70 2.80
C TYR A 139 53.78 -10.93 3.55
N MET A 140 52.46 -10.97 3.82
CA MET A 140 51.83 -12.13 4.40
C MET A 140 50.70 -12.59 3.46
N ALA A 141 50.71 -13.84 3.10
CA ALA A 141 49.63 -14.47 2.34
C ALA A 141 48.97 -15.53 3.21
N ILE A 142 47.65 -15.56 3.16
CA ILE A 142 46.78 -16.66 3.64
C ILE A 142 46.18 -17.29 2.40
N PRO A 143 46.80 -18.31 1.80
CA PRO A 143 46.33 -18.90 0.55
C PRO A 143 44.92 -19.51 0.68
N GLY A 144 44.59 -20.00 1.87
CA GLY A 144 43.28 -20.52 2.20
C GLY A 144 43.10 -20.74 3.69
N SER A 145 42.00 -20.31 4.23
CA SER A 145 41.52 -20.65 5.56
C SER A 145 40.05 -21.03 5.53
N ILE A 146 39.67 -22.03 6.31
CA ILE A 146 38.27 -22.46 6.50
C ILE A 146 37.91 -22.18 7.94
N THR A 147 36.84 -21.41 8.14
CA THR A 147 36.35 -21.03 9.46
C THR A 147 34.92 -21.49 9.64
N LEU A 148 34.63 -22.20 10.73
CA LEU A 148 33.30 -22.58 11.17
C LEU A 148 32.95 -21.83 12.46
N GLN A 149 31.90 -21.06 12.43
CA GLN A 149 31.32 -20.44 13.62
C GLN A 149 29.95 -21.06 13.92
N GLN A 150 29.88 -21.88 14.96
CA GLN A 150 28.70 -22.62 15.36
C GLN A 150 28.15 -22.15 16.70
N PRO A 151 26.97 -21.50 16.76
CA PRO A 151 26.28 -21.27 18.03
C PRO A 151 25.80 -22.63 18.58
N ILE A 152 26.22 -22.99 19.80
CA ILE A 152 25.86 -24.27 20.41
C ILE A 152 24.48 -24.20 21.08
N PHE A 153 24.22 -23.10 21.81
CA PHE A 153 22.93 -22.84 22.46
C PHE A 153 22.33 -21.50 22.04
N GLY A 154 22.84 -20.92 20.96
CA GLY A 154 22.44 -19.62 20.47
C GLY A 154 21.11 -19.63 19.71
N PHE A 155 20.64 -18.44 19.42
CA PHE A 155 19.46 -18.20 18.58
C PHE A 155 19.79 -18.50 17.11
N ASN A 156 19.01 -19.37 16.48
CA ASN A 156 19.14 -19.64 15.05
C ASN A 156 18.19 -18.71 14.26
N ARG A 157 18.73 -17.54 13.83
CA ARG A 157 18.00 -16.53 13.05
C ARG A 157 17.50 -17.09 11.72
N VAL A 158 18.31 -17.87 11.02
CA VAL A 158 18.01 -18.35 9.67
C VAL A 158 16.82 -19.31 9.68
N LYS A 159 16.73 -20.20 10.70
CA LYS A 159 15.59 -21.10 10.89
C LYS A 159 14.27 -20.33 11.07
N TRP A 160 14.28 -19.19 11.76
CA TRP A 160 13.08 -18.38 11.94
C TRP A 160 12.72 -17.62 10.69
N LEU A 161 13.70 -17.10 9.95
CA LEU A 161 13.46 -16.47 8.65
C LEU A 161 12.84 -17.46 7.65
N GLN A 162 13.28 -18.73 7.63
CA GLN A 162 12.67 -19.76 6.79
C GLN A 162 11.18 -19.99 7.08
N LYS A 163 10.75 -19.74 8.31
CA LYS A 163 9.33 -19.87 8.69
C LYS A 163 8.53 -18.60 8.40
N ILE A 164 9.12 -17.43 8.61
CA ILE A 164 8.42 -16.15 8.57
C ILE A 164 8.34 -15.58 7.15
N GLU A 165 9.44 -15.59 6.39
CA GLU A 165 9.50 -14.91 5.10
C GLU A 165 8.56 -15.49 4.02
N PRO A 166 8.33 -16.83 3.91
CA PRO A 166 7.33 -17.36 2.99
C PRO A 166 5.90 -16.92 3.33
N VAL A 167 5.54 -16.88 4.63
CA VAL A 167 4.23 -16.42 5.09
C VAL A 167 4.03 -14.94 4.77
N LYS A 168 5.04 -14.13 5.06
CA LYS A 168 5.06 -12.69 4.75
C LYS A 168 4.91 -12.43 3.25
N TYR A 169 5.60 -13.19 2.41
CA TYR A 169 5.51 -13.05 0.95
C TYR A 169 4.14 -13.49 0.42
N GLN A 170 3.57 -14.58 0.94
CA GLN A 170 2.22 -15.00 0.58
C GLN A 170 1.19 -13.95 1.01
N GLY A 171 1.33 -13.40 2.22
CA GLY A 171 0.49 -12.28 2.67
C GLY A 171 0.60 -11.05 1.77
N ALA A 172 1.81 -10.73 1.26
CA ALA A 172 2.00 -9.61 0.34
C ALA A 172 1.31 -9.82 -1.01
N LYS A 173 1.26 -11.05 -1.53
CA LYS A 173 0.49 -11.38 -2.74
C LYS A 173 -1.02 -11.15 -2.54
N GLN A 174 -1.55 -11.64 -1.43
CA GLN A 174 -2.97 -11.47 -1.09
C GLN A 174 -3.29 -9.98 -0.85
N GLN A 175 -2.39 -9.25 -0.19
CA GLN A 175 -2.55 -7.82 0.06
C GLN A 175 -2.61 -7.00 -1.24
N LEU A 176 -1.76 -7.31 -2.22
CA LEU A 176 -1.82 -6.65 -3.52
C LEU A 176 -3.21 -6.80 -4.16
N VAL A 177 -3.78 -8.00 -4.14
CA VAL A 177 -5.12 -8.23 -4.73
C VAL A 177 -6.20 -7.50 -3.94
N ALA A 178 -6.12 -7.50 -2.60
CA ALA A 178 -7.05 -6.77 -1.75
C ALA A 178 -6.98 -5.25 -2.02
N ASP A 179 -5.78 -4.68 -2.10
CA ASP A 179 -5.58 -3.26 -2.39
C ASP A 179 -6.10 -2.86 -3.78
N MET A 180 -6.01 -3.75 -4.78
CA MET A 180 -6.60 -3.52 -6.11
C MET A 180 -8.14 -3.54 -6.07
N GLU A 181 -8.74 -4.42 -5.29
CA GLU A 181 -10.18 -4.44 -5.07
C GLU A 181 -10.66 -3.21 -4.28
N ASP A 182 -9.86 -2.73 -3.32
CA ASP A 182 -10.14 -1.49 -2.58
C ASP A 182 -10.02 -0.24 -3.49
N ALA A 183 -9.04 -0.21 -4.40
CA ALA A 183 -8.95 0.83 -5.44
C ALA A 183 -10.18 0.79 -6.38
N SER A 184 -10.68 -0.41 -6.70
CA SER A 184 -11.92 -0.58 -7.46
C SER A 184 -13.13 -0.04 -6.70
N ASN A 185 -13.23 -0.29 -5.39
CA ASN A 185 -14.31 0.25 -4.56
C ASN A 185 -14.24 1.78 -4.45
N THR A 186 -13.05 2.35 -4.37
CA THR A 186 -12.84 3.81 -4.42
C THR A 186 -13.29 4.40 -5.77
N ALA A 187 -13.00 3.72 -6.89
CA ALA A 187 -13.50 4.11 -8.21
C ALA A 187 -15.03 4.11 -8.26
N ILE A 188 -15.69 3.07 -7.71
CA ILE A 188 -17.13 2.98 -7.62
C ILE A 188 -17.69 4.17 -6.84
N GLN A 189 -17.10 4.52 -5.72
CA GLN A 189 -17.52 5.65 -4.90
C GLN A 189 -17.44 6.97 -5.68
N TYR A 190 -16.31 7.28 -6.33
CA TYR A 190 -16.17 8.51 -7.10
C TYR A 190 -17.07 8.53 -8.35
N TYR A 191 -17.25 7.39 -9.00
CA TYR A 191 -18.14 7.24 -10.14
C TYR A 191 -19.59 7.57 -9.77
N PHE A 192 -20.13 6.96 -8.71
CA PHE A 192 -21.48 7.23 -8.25
C PHE A 192 -21.65 8.62 -7.63
N ASN A 193 -20.61 9.17 -7.01
CA ASN A 193 -20.60 10.54 -6.57
C ASN A 193 -20.77 11.51 -7.76
N LEU A 194 -20.06 11.27 -8.85
CA LEU A 194 -20.20 12.08 -10.07
C LEU A 194 -21.60 11.87 -10.71
N LEU A 195 -22.09 10.63 -10.78
CA LEU A 195 -23.43 10.31 -11.28
C LEU A 195 -24.52 11.03 -10.48
N LEU A 196 -24.43 11.01 -9.14
CA LEU A 196 -25.34 11.78 -8.27
C LEU A 196 -25.20 13.30 -8.50
N GLY A 197 -23.98 13.80 -8.74
CA GLY A 197 -23.78 15.20 -9.11
C GLY A 197 -24.47 15.56 -10.41
N GLN A 198 -24.38 14.71 -11.42
CA GLN A 198 -25.05 14.89 -12.71
C GLN A 198 -26.58 14.85 -12.57
N ILE A 199 -27.12 13.87 -11.84
CA ILE A 199 -28.56 13.77 -11.55
C ILE A 199 -29.06 14.99 -10.79
N ASN A 200 -28.32 15.48 -9.78
CA ASN A 200 -28.69 16.70 -9.05
C ASN A 200 -28.69 17.93 -9.95
N MET A 201 -27.77 18.02 -10.89
CA MET A 201 -27.74 19.11 -11.88
C MET A 201 -28.96 19.05 -12.82
N GLU A 202 -29.30 17.86 -13.32
CA GLU A 202 -30.47 17.64 -14.15
C GLU A 202 -31.76 18.00 -13.40
N ILE A 203 -31.88 17.57 -12.13
CA ILE A 203 -32.99 17.90 -11.24
C ILE A 203 -33.06 19.42 -11.05
N ALA A 204 -31.98 20.09 -10.76
CA ALA A 204 -31.93 21.53 -10.54
C ALA A 204 -32.36 22.32 -11.76
N GLN A 205 -31.88 21.94 -12.95
CA GLN A 205 -32.28 22.56 -14.23
C GLN A 205 -33.75 22.36 -14.52
N GLN A 206 -34.26 21.14 -14.33
CA GLN A 206 -35.68 20.84 -14.57
C GLN A 206 -36.57 21.58 -13.57
N ASN A 207 -36.18 21.62 -12.29
CA ASN A 207 -36.95 22.30 -11.25
C ASN A 207 -37.00 23.81 -11.48
N LEU A 208 -35.88 24.46 -11.86
CA LEU A 208 -35.85 25.86 -12.20
C LEU A 208 -36.83 26.15 -13.35
N LYS A 209 -36.71 25.41 -14.46
CA LYS A 209 -37.58 25.56 -15.63
C LYS A 209 -39.07 25.37 -15.32
N ASN A 210 -39.40 24.39 -14.46
CA ASN A 210 -40.75 24.11 -14.04
C ASN A 210 -41.28 25.23 -13.13
N THR A 211 -40.52 25.67 -12.17
CA THR A 211 -40.87 26.73 -11.20
C THR A 211 -41.08 28.08 -11.91
N GLU A 212 -40.25 28.43 -12.91
CA GLU A 212 -40.42 29.62 -13.75
C GLU A 212 -41.77 29.61 -14.45
N LYS A 213 -42.15 28.47 -15.08
CA LYS A 213 -43.48 28.30 -15.74
C LYS A 213 -44.63 28.43 -14.75
N LEU A 214 -44.49 27.76 -13.58
CA LEU A 214 -45.52 27.81 -12.54
C LEU A 214 -45.71 29.21 -11.97
N TYR A 215 -44.59 29.94 -11.78
CA TYR A 215 -44.63 31.35 -11.34
C TYR A 215 -45.33 32.23 -12.36
N THR A 216 -45.05 32.10 -13.66
CA THR A 216 -45.72 32.84 -14.74
C THR A 216 -47.23 32.54 -14.78
N ILE A 217 -47.64 31.29 -14.63
CA ILE A 217 -49.07 30.89 -14.55
C ILE A 217 -49.70 31.51 -13.31
N ALA A 218 -49.03 31.47 -12.17
CA ALA A 218 -49.53 32.05 -10.92
C ALA A 218 -49.70 33.58 -10.99
N GLU A 219 -48.76 34.31 -11.63
CA GLU A 219 -48.92 35.76 -11.88
C GLU A 219 -50.20 36.07 -12.70
N ALA A 220 -50.46 35.29 -13.77
CA ALA A 220 -51.66 35.45 -14.57
C ALA A 220 -52.94 35.15 -13.75
N ARG A 221 -52.96 34.07 -12.95
CA ARG A 221 -54.08 33.70 -12.08
C ARG A 221 -54.31 34.73 -10.95
N ARG A 222 -53.27 35.36 -10.42
CA ARG A 222 -53.36 36.43 -9.41
C ARG A 222 -54.11 37.66 -9.99
N LYS A 223 -53.76 38.04 -11.23
CA LYS A 223 -54.40 39.17 -11.90
C LYS A 223 -55.92 39.03 -12.05
N ILE A 224 -56.41 37.82 -12.15
CA ILE A 224 -57.86 37.49 -12.26
C ILE A 224 -58.47 37.04 -10.92
N GLY A 225 -57.69 37.16 -9.80
CA GLY A 225 -58.22 36.89 -8.45
C GLY A 225 -58.35 35.43 -8.07
N GLN A 226 -57.74 34.49 -8.83
CA GLN A 226 -57.89 33.04 -8.62
C GLN A 226 -56.89 32.45 -7.60
N ILE A 227 -55.86 33.17 -7.23
CA ILE A 227 -54.92 32.75 -6.18
C ILE A 227 -54.61 33.91 -5.22
N SER A 228 -54.18 33.54 -4.00
CA SER A 228 -53.79 34.52 -2.96
C SER A 228 -52.42 35.18 -3.27
N GLU A 229 -52.17 36.35 -2.68
CA GLU A 229 -50.85 36.98 -2.73
C GLU A 229 -49.80 36.11 -2.03
N ASN A 230 -50.17 35.46 -0.94
CA ASN A 230 -49.29 34.57 -0.21
C ASN A 230 -48.80 33.40 -1.08
N ASP A 231 -49.67 32.79 -1.89
CA ASP A 231 -49.30 31.71 -2.82
C ASP A 231 -48.32 32.20 -3.89
N LEU A 232 -48.55 33.41 -4.44
CA LEU A 232 -47.61 34.00 -5.38
C LEU A 232 -46.24 34.30 -4.77
N LEU A 233 -46.19 34.83 -3.54
CA LEU A 233 -44.94 35.06 -2.82
C LEU A 233 -44.25 33.75 -2.49
N GLN A 234 -44.98 32.69 -2.15
CA GLN A 234 -44.43 31.36 -1.91
C GLN A 234 -43.76 30.77 -3.17
N LEU A 235 -44.40 30.93 -4.33
CA LEU A 235 -43.83 30.53 -5.61
C LEU A 235 -42.58 31.36 -5.97
N LYS A 236 -42.57 32.67 -5.63
CA LYS A 236 -41.38 33.50 -5.80
C LYS A 236 -40.21 33.05 -4.96
N VAL A 237 -40.46 32.68 -3.70
CA VAL A 237 -39.45 32.06 -2.83
C VAL A 237 -38.95 30.72 -3.39
N SER A 238 -39.88 29.90 -3.93
CA SER A 238 -39.50 28.62 -4.57
C SER A 238 -38.62 28.85 -5.81
N LEU A 239 -38.88 29.87 -6.61
CA LEU A 239 -38.07 30.25 -7.76
C LEU A 239 -36.64 30.65 -7.34
N LEU A 240 -36.51 31.56 -6.36
CA LEU A 240 -35.21 31.96 -5.84
C LEU A 240 -34.41 30.80 -5.24
N LYS A 241 -35.09 29.87 -4.55
CA LYS A 241 -34.48 28.62 -4.08
C LYS A 241 -33.99 27.72 -5.21
N ALA A 242 -34.77 27.61 -6.31
CA ALA A 242 -34.38 26.82 -7.46
C ALA A 242 -33.15 27.39 -8.19
N GLU A 243 -33.02 28.72 -8.30
CA GLU A 243 -31.86 29.41 -8.83
C GLU A 243 -30.60 29.16 -7.96
N SER A 244 -30.74 29.28 -6.63
CA SER A 244 -29.66 28.98 -5.67
C SER A 244 -29.24 27.51 -5.78
N TYR A 245 -30.19 26.58 -5.82
CA TYR A 245 -29.92 25.14 -5.91
C TYR A 245 -29.19 24.77 -7.22
N LEU A 246 -29.53 25.43 -8.34
CA LEU A 246 -28.81 25.26 -9.61
C LEU A 246 -27.33 25.65 -9.49
N THR A 247 -27.06 26.78 -8.84
CA THR A 247 -25.68 27.25 -8.61
C THR A 247 -24.89 26.27 -7.76
N ASP A 248 -25.48 25.75 -6.67
CA ASP A 248 -24.86 24.79 -5.78
C ASP A 248 -24.63 23.43 -6.49
N ALA A 249 -25.60 22.98 -7.30
CA ALA A 249 -25.49 21.76 -8.07
C ALA A 249 -24.36 21.83 -9.11
N GLN A 250 -24.19 22.99 -9.77
CA GLN A 250 -23.08 23.22 -10.71
C GLN A 250 -21.73 23.16 -10.00
N ALA A 251 -21.56 23.81 -8.86
CA ALA A 251 -20.33 23.79 -8.07
C ALA A 251 -19.99 22.38 -7.58
N SER A 252 -21.03 21.64 -7.10
CA SER A 252 -20.89 20.25 -6.66
C SER A 252 -20.49 19.32 -7.80
N LEU A 253 -21.11 19.47 -8.97
CA LEU A 253 -20.79 18.68 -10.17
C LEU A 253 -19.32 18.88 -10.58
N ASN A 254 -18.86 20.12 -10.62
CA ASN A 254 -17.48 20.45 -10.96
C ASN A 254 -16.47 19.80 -9.98
N SER A 255 -16.77 19.86 -8.67
CA SER A 255 -15.93 19.26 -7.64
C SER A 255 -15.85 17.73 -7.79
N ARG A 256 -17.00 17.07 -7.99
CA ARG A 256 -17.08 15.60 -8.17
C ARG A 256 -16.43 15.15 -9.47
N MET A 257 -16.56 15.97 -10.54
CA MET A 257 -15.87 15.76 -11.81
C MET A 257 -14.36 15.76 -11.62
N PHE A 258 -13.85 16.77 -10.89
CA PHE A 258 -12.41 16.88 -10.60
C PHE A 258 -11.91 15.64 -9.82
N GLN A 259 -12.66 15.17 -8.80
CA GLN A 259 -12.28 14.02 -8.00
C GLN A 259 -12.15 12.74 -8.84
N LEU A 260 -13.18 12.40 -9.64
CA LEU A 260 -13.14 11.18 -10.47
C LEU A 260 -12.06 11.31 -11.56
N ARG A 261 -11.98 12.45 -12.22
CA ARG A 261 -11.00 12.71 -13.29
C ARG A 261 -9.58 12.56 -12.79
N SER A 262 -9.25 13.19 -11.67
CA SER A 262 -7.93 13.09 -11.02
C SER A 262 -7.62 11.65 -10.60
N PHE A 263 -8.60 10.94 -10.02
CA PHE A 263 -8.41 9.56 -9.57
C PHE A 263 -8.17 8.59 -10.73
N LEU A 264 -8.87 8.78 -11.86
CA LEU A 264 -8.69 7.96 -13.06
C LEU A 264 -7.54 8.43 -13.98
N GLY A 265 -6.81 9.49 -13.60
CA GLY A 265 -5.67 10.00 -14.37
C GLY A 265 -6.07 10.60 -15.72
N TYR A 266 -7.24 11.21 -15.83
CA TYR A 266 -7.64 11.99 -17.00
C TYR A 266 -7.15 13.43 -16.90
N GLY A 267 -6.88 14.05 -18.06
CA GLY A 267 -6.50 15.47 -18.17
C GLY A 267 -7.63 16.45 -17.74
N GLU A 268 -7.27 17.68 -17.48
CA GLU A 268 -8.22 18.70 -17.02
C GLU A 268 -9.24 19.15 -18.08
N ASP A 269 -8.94 18.90 -19.33
CA ASP A 269 -9.74 19.21 -20.52
C ASP A 269 -10.87 18.19 -20.79
N ILE A 270 -10.88 17.05 -20.07
CA ILE A 270 -11.84 15.97 -20.28
C ILE A 270 -13.06 16.12 -19.37
N ILE A 271 -14.26 16.09 -19.97
CA ILE A 271 -15.55 16.01 -19.27
C ILE A 271 -16.01 14.55 -19.27
N ILE A 272 -16.16 13.95 -18.07
CA ILE A 272 -16.63 12.58 -17.91
C ILE A 272 -18.14 12.58 -17.71
N LYS A 273 -18.86 11.84 -18.54
CA LYS A 273 -20.29 11.52 -18.33
C LYS A 273 -20.43 10.08 -17.87
N PRO A 274 -20.76 9.84 -16.59
CA PRO A 274 -21.01 8.48 -16.11
C PRO A 274 -22.35 7.97 -16.66
N ALA A 275 -22.35 6.74 -17.15
CA ALA A 275 -23.58 6.05 -17.56
C ALA A 275 -24.23 5.36 -16.35
N ILE A 276 -25.56 5.33 -16.27
CA ILE A 276 -26.26 4.55 -15.23
C ILE A 276 -25.99 3.07 -15.50
N PRO A 277 -25.42 2.30 -14.55
CA PRO A 277 -25.12 0.89 -14.78
C PRO A 277 -26.40 0.04 -14.68
N GLU A 278 -27.08 -0.16 -15.80
CA GLU A 278 -28.30 -0.96 -15.90
C GLU A 278 -27.97 -2.45 -16.11
N GLY A 279 -28.85 -3.34 -15.65
CA GLY A 279 -28.88 -4.76 -16.05
C GLY A 279 -28.14 -5.78 -15.16
N LEU A 280 -27.43 -5.40 -14.10
CA LEU A 280 -26.75 -6.37 -13.20
C LEU A 280 -27.61 -6.79 -11.99
N LEU A 281 -28.68 -6.09 -11.70
CA LEU A 281 -29.57 -6.36 -10.55
C LEU A 281 -30.12 -7.79 -10.51
N SER A 282 -30.46 -8.34 -11.68
CA SER A 282 -31.00 -9.71 -11.79
C SER A 282 -29.95 -10.82 -11.69
N LYS A 283 -28.68 -10.49 -11.61
CA LYS A 283 -27.56 -11.44 -11.62
C LYS A 283 -26.83 -11.56 -10.27
N MET A 284 -27.13 -10.66 -9.32
CA MET A 284 -26.47 -10.70 -8.01
C MET A 284 -26.90 -11.93 -7.21
N PRO A 285 -25.94 -12.81 -6.80
CA PRO A 285 -26.27 -14.00 -6.04
C PRO A 285 -26.59 -13.67 -4.59
N THR A 286 -27.42 -14.48 -3.94
CA THR A 286 -27.54 -14.46 -2.49
C THR A 286 -26.35 -15.18 -1.88
N LEU A 287 -25.62 -14.53 -0.97
CA LEU A 287 -24.42 -15.07 -0.38
C LEU A 287 -24.69 -15.71 0.99
N SER A 288 -24.12 -16.87 1.19
CA SER A 288 -24.19 -17.59 2.48
C SER A 288 -23.00 -17.19 3.37
N TYR A 289 -23.25 -16.81 4.62
CA TYR A 289 -22.21 -16.45 5.57
C TYR A 289 -21.13 -17.55 5.74
N PRO A 290 -21.47 -18.85 5.91
CA PRO A 290 -20.47 -19.91 6.03
C PRO A 290 -19.51 -19.99 4.83
N GLN A 291 -20.03 -19.82 3.62
CA GLN A 291 -19.20 -19.83 2.40
C GLN A 291 -18.26 -18.61 2.36
N VAL A 292 -18.80 -17.42 2.61
CA VAL A 292 -18.01 -16.17 2.56
C VAL A 292 -16.92 -16.16 3.63
N VAL A 293 -17.21 -16.58 4.88
CA VAL A 293 -16.23 -16.61 5.95
C VAL A 293 -15.12 -17.62 5.70
N THR A 294 -15.42 -18.77 5.07
CA THR A 294 -14.41 -19.76 4.70
C THR A 294 -13.45 -19.18 3.65
N LEU A 295 -13.98 -18.64 2.55
CA LEU A 295 -13.17 -18.00 1.52
C LEU A 295 -12.37 -16.79 2.05
N ALA A 296 -12.97 -15.98 2.93
CA ALA A 296 -12.28 -14.87 3.55
C ALA A 296 -11.10 -15.32 4.42
N ARG A 297 -11.26 -16.41 5.19
CA ARG A 297 -10.15 -16.95 6.00
C ARG A 297 -9.04 -17.57 5.17
N GLU A 298 -9.37 -18.17 4.04
CA GLU A 298 -8.39 -18.81 3.15
C GLU A 298 -7.59 -17.79 2.34
N ASN A 299 -8.26 -16.77 1.80
CA ASN A 299 -7.70 -15.90 0.80
C ASN A 299 -7.27 -14.52 1.34
N ASN A 300 -7.86 -14.04 2.45
CA ASN A 300 -7.56 -12.70 2.95
C ASN A 300 -6.16 -12.61 3.56
N PRO A 301 -5.40 -11.53 3.31
CA PRO A 301 -4.09 -11.29 3.91
C PRO A 301 -4.10 -11.26 5.44
N PHE A 302 -5.26 -11.08 6.06
CA PHE A 302 -5.46 -11.12 7.51
C PHE A 302 -4.95 -12.43 8.13
N THR A 303 -5.25 -13.59 7.54
CA THR A 303 -4.80 -14.90 8.04
C THR A 303 -3.28 -15.03 8.01
N GLN A 304 -2.64 -14.59 6.91
CA GLN A 304 -1.18 -14.59 6.80
C GLN A 304 -0.53 -13.60 7.78
N ASN A 305 -1.16 -12.45 8.01
CA ASN A 305 -0.70 -11.48 9.00
C ASN A 305 -0.71 -12.05 10.42
N ILE A 306 -1.80 -12.70 10.83
CA ILE A 306 -1.90 -13.41 12.11
C ILE A 306 -0.79 -14.46 12.24
N GLN A 307 -0.65 -15.32 11.25
CA GLN A 307 0.37 -16.37 11.27
C GLN A 307 1.79 -15.79 11.39
N LYS A 308 2.09 -14.73 10.65
CA LYS A 308 3.37 -14.02 10.73
C LYS A 308 3.60 -13.49 12.16
N ARG A 309 2.65 -12.79 12.75
CA ARG A 309 2.75 -12.21 14.11
C ARG A 309 2.94 -13.28 15.18
N MET A 310 2.25 -14.42 15.10
CA MET A 310 2.44 -15.55 15.98
C MET A 310 3.85 -16.15 15.87
N LEU A 311 4.38 -16.27 14.65
CA LEU A 311 5.74 -16.72 14.42
C LEU A 311 6.77 -15.73 14.95
N GLU A 312 6.56 -14.44 14.75
CA GLU A 312 7.44 -13.36 15.27
C GLU A 312 7.46 -13.35 16.81
N ALA A 313 6.31 -13.40 17.46
CA ALA A 313 6.22 -13.49 18.92
C ALA A 313 6.91 -14.76 19.48
N SER A 314 6.76 -15.89 18.79
CA SER A 314 7.42 -17.15 19.15
C SER A 314 8.94 -17.07 18.92
N ARG A 315 9.38 -16.41 17.87
CA ARG A 315 10.80 -16.10 17.59
C ARG A 315 11.40 -15.28 18.74
N ASP A 316 10.71 -14.23 19.18
CA ASP A 316 11.21 -13.31 20.21
C ASP A 316 11.36 -14.02 21.57
N VAL A 317 10.44 -14.92 21.92
CA VAL A 317 10.59 -15.81 23.10
C VAL A 317 11.79 -16.74 22.94
N SER A 318 11.95 -17.35 21.76
CA SER A 318 13.10 -18.24 21.47
C SER A 318 14.42 -17.49 21.56
N GLN A 319 14.48 -16.27 21.04
CA GLN A 319 15.66 -15.41 21.12
C GLN A 319 15.97 -15.04 22.57
N ALA A 320 14.99 -14.58 23.34
CA ALA A 320 15.18 -14.23 24.76
C ALA A 320 15.66 -15.43 25.60
N LYS A 321 15.21 -16.65 25.27
CA LYS A 321 15.69 -17.88 25.92
C LYS A 321 17.12 -18.22 25.51
N ALA A 322 17.48 -18.09 24.25
CA ALA A 322 18.81 -18.37 23.74
C ALA A 322 19.86 -17.36 24.25
N ASP A 323 19.49 -16.08 24.37
CA ASP A 323 20.39 -15.01 24.86
C ASP A 323 20.84 -15.20 26.31
N ARG A 324 20.18 -16.10 27.08
CA ARG A 324 20.65 -16.47 28.44
C ARG A 324 21.92 -17.31 28.43
N TRP A 325 22.13 -18.06 27.35
CA TRP A 325 23.21 -19.04 27.21
C TRP A 325 23.90 -18.80 25.86
N ASN A 326 24.92 -17.95 25.84
CA ASN A 326 25.64 -17.69 24.60
C ASN A 326 26.94 -18.51 24.60
N ALA A 327 26.90 -19.64 23.90
CA ALA A 327 28.08 -20.46 23.65
C ALA A 327 28.27 -20.58 22.15
N THR A 328 29.50 -20.22 21.70
CA THR A 328 29.86 -20.27 20.28
C THR A 328 31.16 -21.11 20.16
N LEU A 329 31.11 -22.12 19.30
CA LEU A 329 32.27 -22.84 18.83
C LEU A 329 32.86 -22.12 17.61
N PHE A 330 34.09 -21.73 17.68
CA PHE A 330 34.85 -21.17 16.57
C PHE A 330 35.99 -22.12 16.23
N VAL A 331 36.05 -22.57 15.00
CA VAL A 331 37.10 -23.45 14.49
C VAL A 331 37.64 -22.84 13.21
N SER A 332 38.96 -22.67 13.13
CA SER A 332 39.63 -22.16 11.94
C SER A 332 40.85 -23.00 11.61
N PHE A 333 40.91 -23.44 10.36
CA PHE A 333 42.07 -24.12 9.79
C PHE A 333 42.57 -23.35 8.56
N GLY A 334 43.85 -23.07 8.48
CA GLY A 334 44.41 -22.34 7.37
C GLY A 334 45.89 -22.55 7.22
N MET A 335 46.43 -21.91 6.20
CA MET A 335 47.87 -21.84 5.94
C MET A 335 48.26 -20.37 5.80
N SER A 336 49.43 -20.00 6.28
CA SER A 336 49.96 -18.65 6.12
C SER A 336 51.43 -18.69 5.71
N GLY A 337 51.83 -17.84 4.76
CA GLY A 337 53.22 -17.60 4.35
C GLY A 337 53.60 -16.15 4.68
N GLN A 338 54.78 -15.95 5.28
CA GLN A 338 55.31 -14.61 5.56
C GLN A 338 56.72 -14.51 5.00
N GLU A 339 56.96 -13.53 4.12
CA GLU A 339 58.21 -13.35 3.41
C GLU A 339 58.50 -11.87 3.14
N ASP A 340 59.74 -11.57 2.83
CA ASP A 340 60.18 -10.22 2.46
C ASP A 340 59.91 -9.88 0.99
N HIS A 341 59.53 -10.88 0.17
CA HIS A 341 59.20 -10.72 -1.25
C HIS A 341 57.81 -11.26 -1.54
N PHE A 342 57.06 -10.52 -2.35
CA PHE A 342 55.69 -10.83 -2.72
C PHE A 342 55.51 -12.26 -3.26
N ALA A 343 56.29 -12.64 -4.26
CA ALA A 343 56.15 -13.97 -4.89
C ALA A 343 56.49 -15.13 -3.96
N GLN A 344 57.36 -14.92 -2.97
CA GLN A 344 57.75 -15.96 -2.01
C GLN A 344 56.68 -16.21 -0.94
N ALA A 345 55.88 -15.21 -0.59
CA ALA A 345 54.76 -15.37 0.33
C ALA A 345 53.67 -16.32 -0.21
N PHE A 346 53.59 -16.47 -1.55
CA PHE A 346 52.66 -17.42 -2.22
C PHE A 346 53.33 -18.77 -2.56
N ASN A 347 54.58 -18.98 -2.25
CA ASN A 347 55.28 -20.26 -2.48
C ASN A 347 54.85 -21.27 -1.40
N SER A 348 54.28 -22.41 -1.81
CA SER A 348 53.78 -23.44 -0.91
C SER A 348 54.83 -24.03 0.03
N ASN A 349 56.11 -23.97 -0.35
CA ASN A 349 57.22 -24.44 0.51
C ASN A 349 57.42 -23.59 1.79
N ASN A 350 56.93 -22.35 1.77
CA ASN A 350 57.04 -21.40 2.87
C ASN A 350 55.77 -21.33 3.71
N TRP A 351 54.74 -22.10 3.37
CA TRP A 351 53.48 -22.08 4.08
C TRP A 351 53.58 -22.86 5.40
N ARG A 352 53.04 -22.25 6.46
CA ARG A 352 52.91 -22.86 7.76
C ARG A 352 51.44 -23.08 8.09
N ASN A 353 51.14 -24.22 8.68
CA ASN A 353 49.78 -24.55 9.14
C ASN A 353 49.41 -23.59 10.30
N ASN A 354 48.24 -23.02 10.17
CA ASN A 354 47.62 -22.20 11.21
C ASN A 354 46.32 -22.87 11.64
N GLN A 355 46.19 -23.23 12.90
CA GLN A 355 45.02 -23.89 13.44
C GLN A 355 44.60 -23.14 14.70
N VAL A 356 43.33 -22.75 14.72
CA VAL A 356 42.72 -22.14 15.88
C VAL A 356 41.42 -22.87 16.20
N VAL A 357 41.35 -23.43 17.39
CA VAL A 357 40.11 -23.96 17.96
C VAL A 357 39.78 -23.17 19.21
N ASN A 358 38.70 -22.45 19.20
CA ASN A 358 38.25 -21.66 20.33
C ASN A 358 36.78 -21.99 20.65
N VAL A 359 36.51 -22.29 21.91
CA VAL A 359 35.15 -22.43 22.43
C VAL A 359 34.88 -21.26 23.36
N GLY A 360 34.16 -20.28 22.88
CA GLY A 360 33.72 -19.14 23.67
C GLY A 360 32.42 -19.41 24.36
N ILE A 361 32.37 -19.31 25.69
CA ILE A 361 31.13 -19.40 26.47
C ILE A 361 30.96 -18.10 27.24
N LYS A 362 29.81 -17.44 27.03
CA LYS A 362 29.46 -16.22 27.76
C LYS A 362 28.19 -16.46 28.56
N ILE A 363 28.33 -16.69 29.87
CA ILE A 363 27.19 -16.93 30.77
C ILE A 363 27.23 -15.84 31.84
N PRO A 364 26.16 -15.08 32.05
CA PRO A 364 26.07 -14.15 33.16
C PRO A 364 26.01 -14.93 34.47
N ILE A 365 27.02 -14.79 35.32
CA ILE A 365 27.08 -15.45 36.64
C ILE A 365 26.10 -14.75 37.61
N LEU A 366 26.08 -13.42 37.55
CA LEU A 366 25.20 -12.60 38.38
C LEU A 366 24.64 -11.45 37.54
N ASP A 367 23.34 -11.54 37.17
CA ASP A 367 22.68 -10.52 36.36
C ASP A 367 21.43 -9.95 37.06
N TRP A 368 21.29 -10.23 38.35
CA TRP A 368 20.19 -9.76 39.17
C TRP A 368 18.80 -10.09 38.62
N GLY A 369 18.72 -11.17 37.85
CA GLY A 369 17.48 -11.62 37.21
C GLY A 369 17.16 -10.96 35.86
N LYS A 370 18.05 -10.15 35.29
CA LYS A 370 17.86 -9.47 34.00
C LYS A 370 17.50 -10.43 32.89
N SER A 371 18.24 -11.52 32.72
CA SER A 371 18.00 -12.51 31.68
C SER A 371 16.65 -13.22 31.88
N LYS A 372 16.30 -13.58 33.13
CA LYS A 372 15.00 -14.16 33.46
C LYS A 372 13.88 -13.16 33.19
N GLY A 373 14.08 -11.89 33.55
CA GLY A 373 13.14 -10.80 33.28
C GLY A 373 12.86 -10.62 31.76
N LYS A 374 13.92 -10.64 30.91
CA LYS A 374 13.74 -10.56 29.46
C LYS A 374 12.90 -11.71 28.90
N VAL A 375 13.12 -12.95 29.37
CA VAL A 375 12.28 -14.07 28.96
C VAL A 375 10.83 -13.86 29.39
N LYS A 376 10.59 -13.42 30.63
CA LYS A 376 9.24 -13.14 31.11
C LYS A 376 8.53 -12.04 30.35
N ILE A 377 9.26 -10.98 29.96
CA ILE A 377 8.74 -9.91 29.10
C ILE A 377 8.34 -10.49 27.74
N ALA A 378 9.20 -11.30 27.11
CA ALA A 378 8.90 -11.89 25.79
C ALA A 378 7.71 -12.87 25.86
N GLU A 379 7.62 -13.68 26.93
CA GLU A 379 6.47 -14.57 27.18
C GLU A 379 5.18 -13.75 27.39
N ALA A 380 5.21 -12.69 28.19
CA ALA A 380 4.05 -11.82 28.40
C ALA A 380 3.63 -11.10 27.11
N ASN A 381 4.59 -10.62 26.30
CA ASN A 381 4.29 -10.00 25.02
C ASN A 381 3.64 -10.99 24.06
N ARG A 382 4.06 -12.25 24.05
CA ARG A 382 3.42 -13.29 23.23
C ARG A 382 1.97 -13.53 23.68
N GLU A 383 1.68 -13.57 24.99
CA GLU A 383 0.31 -13.72 25.48
C GLU A 383 -0.55 -12.48 25.15
N VAL A 384 0.01 -11.27 25.24
CA VAL A 384 -0.67 -10.04 24.76
C VAL A 384 -1.00 -10.17 23.27
N GLU A 385 -0.06 -10.66 22.46
CA GLU A 385 -0.26 -10.84 21.03
C GLU A 385 -1.33 -11.88 20.72
N ASN A 386 -1.33 -13.03 21.45
CA ASN A 386 -2.37 -14.04 21.33
C ASN A 386 -3.77 -13.47 21.63
N SER A 387 -3.89 -12.69 22.70
CA SER A 387 -5.17 -12.08 23.07
C SER A 387 -5.65 -11.04 22.06
N LYS A 388 -4.72 -10.27 21.46
CA LYS A 388 -5.04 -9.36 20.35
C LYS A 388 -5.55 -10.12 19.13
N ILE A 389 -4.87 -11.19 18.77
CA ILE A 389 -5.24 -12.04 17.63
C ILE A 389 -6.63 -12.66 17.84
N GLU A 390 -6.92 -13.15 19.03
CA GLU A 390 -8.25 -13.69 19.37
C GLU A 390 -9.35 -12.63 19.18
N LYS A 391 -9.12 -11.42 19.70
CA LYS A 391 -10.05 -10.30 19.52
C LYS A 391 -10.22 -9.96 18.04
N GLU A 392 -9.12 -9.83 17.30
CA GLU A 392 -9.14 -9.48 15.86
C GLU A 392 -9.86 -10.57 15.04
N GLN A 393 -9.76 -11.85 15.41
CA GLN A 393 -10.52 -12.94 14.76
C GLN A 393 -12.02 -12.82 15.00
N ILE A 394 -12.42 -12.43 16.22
CA ILE A 394 -13.84 -12.17 16.53
C ILE A 394 -14.34 -10.98 15.70
N ASP A 395 -13.59 -9.87 15.72
CA ASP A 395 -13.93 -8.65 14.97
C ASP A 395 -14.00 -8.92 13.45
N PHE A 396 -13.07 -9.71 12.90
CA PHE A 396 -13.07 -10.13 11.51
C PHE A 396 -14.32 -10.94 11.13
N ASN A 397 -14.65 -11.95 11.92
CA ASN A 397 -15.85 -12.76 11.68
C ASN A 397 -17.14 -11.91 11.75
N GLN A 398 -17.22 -11.00 12.71
CA GLN A 398 -18.35 -10.07 12.85
C GLN A 398 -18.45 -9.12 11.64
N ASN A 399 -17.32 -8.61 11.17
CA ASN A 399 -17.27 -7.75 9.97
C ASN A 399 -17.76 -8.51 8.73
N VAL A 400 -17.27 -9.76 8.51
CA VAL A 400 -17.75 -10.60 7.42
C VAL A 400 -19.27 -10.82 7.50
N TYR A 401 -19.79 -11.15 8.70
CA TYR A 401 -21.21 -11.34 8.91
C TYR A 401 -22.03 -10.10 8.53
N LEU A 402 -21.63 -8.92 9.02
CA LEU A 402 -22.34 -7.67 8.74
C LEU A 402 -22.31 -7.33 7.23
N ARG A 403 -21.17 -7.54 6.56
CA ARG A 403 -21.07 -7.28 5.11
C ARG A 403 -21.97 -8.21 4.29
N VAL A 404 -22.05 -9.49 4.64
CA VAL A 404 -22.95 -10.44 3.98
C VAL A 404 -24.41 -10.03 4.19
N GLN A 405 -24.80 -9.65 5.41
CA GLN A 405 -26.17 -9.20 5.71
C GLN A 405 -26.50 -7.92 4.93
N ASN A 406 -25.61 -6.93 4.93
CA ASN A 406 -25.82 -5.69 4.20
C ASN A 406 -25.98 -5.96 2.68
N PHE A 407 -25.12 -6.78 2.09
CA PHE A 407 -25.20 -7.12 0.68
C PHE A 407 -26.51 -7.85 0.33
N ASN A 408 -26.87 -8.87 1.10
CA ASN A 408 -28.09 -9.65 0.81
C ASN A 408 -29.38 -8.81 0.93
N SER A 409 -29.44 -7.86 1.87
CA SER A 409 -30.59 -6.96 2.02
C SER A 409 -30.63 -5.88 0.93
N GLN A 410 -29.48 -5.53 0.35
CA GLN A 410 -29.34 -4.39 -0.55
C GLN A 410 -30.09 -4.57 -1.87
N SER A 411 -30.16 -5.79 -2.39
CA SER A 411 -30.92 -6.09 -3.62
C SER A 411 -32.40 -5.72 -3.49
N LYS A 412 -32.99 -6.04 -2.32
CA LYS A 412 -34.40 -5.69 -2.05
C LYS A 412 -34.60 -4.19 -1.85
N GLN A 413 -33.65 -3.53 -1.15
CA GLN A 413 -33.68 -2.07 -0.97
C GLN A 413 -33.62 -1.33 -2.31
N LEU A 414 -32.76 -1.80 -3.22
CA LEU A 414 -32.66 -1.20 -4.55
C LEU A 414 -33.93 -1.40 -5.38
N GLU A 415 -34.54 -2.58 -5.32
CA GLU A 415 -35.86 -2.84 -5.99
C GLU A 415 -36.94 -1.87 -5.50
N LEU A 416 -37.08 -1.73 -4.17
CA LEU A 416 -38.04 -0.82 -3.55
C LEU A 416 -37.72 0.65 -3.90
N ALA A 417 -36.47 1.05 -3.91
CA ALA A 417 -36.10 2.41 -4.29
C ALA A 417 -36.39 2.72 -5.75
N LYS A 418 -36.20 1.75 -6.65
CA LYS A 418 -36.57 1.87 -8.07
C LYS A 418 -38.09 2.05 -8.25
N GLU A 419 -38.90 1.25 -7.57
CA GLU A 419 -40.37 1.37 -7.61
C GLU A 419 -40.81 2.71 -7.04
N THR A 420 -40.22 3.14 -5.93
CA THR A 420 -40.51 4.43 -5.30
C THR A 420 -40.19 5.60 -6.25
N ASP A 421 -39.05 5.57 -6.98
CA ASP A 421 -38.71 6.57 -7.99
C ASP A 421 -39.75 6.68 -9.09
N ILE A 422 -40.22 5.53 -9.62
CA ILE A 422 -41.25 5.48 -10.65
C ILE A 422 -42.57 6.08 -10.14
N ILE A 423 -43.04 5.67 -8.96
CA ILE A 423 -44.29 6.14 -8.37
C ILE A 423 -44.21 7.63 -8.02
N ALA A 424 -43.11 8.08 -7.44
CA ALA A 424 -42.93 9.49 -7.10
C ALA A 424 -42.90 10.38 -8.34
N GLN A 425 -42.31 9.93 -9.45
CA GLN A 425 -42.35 10.65 -10.72
C GLN A 425 -43.80 10.76 -11.27
N GLN A 426 -44.57 9.68 -11.20
CA GLN A 426 -45.98 9.68 -11.63
C GLN A 426 -46.82 10.63 -10.76
N ARG A 427 -46.66 10.56 -9.42
CA ARG A 427 -47.33 11.46 -8.47
C ARG A 427 -47.04 12.92 -8.79
N TYR A 428 -45.78 13.28 -9.05
CA TYR A 428 -45.39 14.66 -9.37
C TYR A 428 -46.04 15.14 -10.68
N ASN A 429 -46.08 14.32 -11.74
CA ASN A 429 -46.73 14.68 -13.01
C ASN A 429 -48.23 14.95 -12.82
N THR A 430 -48.90 14.08 -12.06
CA THR A 430 -50.32 14.26 -11.72
C THR A 430 -50.55 15.54 -10.87
N SER A 431 -49.63 15.83 -9.95
CA SER A 431 -49.69 17.04 -9.11
C SER A 431 -49.54 18.31 -9.94
N ILE A 432 -48.68 18.33 -10.97
CA ILE A 432 -48.60 19.48 -11.90
C ILE A 432 -49.93 19.72 -12.59
N GLU A 433 -50.56 18.68 -13.14
CA GLU A 433 -51.87 18.76 -13.82
C GLU A 433 -52.96 19.27 -12.87
N ALA A 434 -53.00 18.70 -11.65
CA ALA A 434 -53.98 19.10 -10.64
C ALA A 434 -53.77 20.57 -10.19
N PHE A 435 -52.53 21.03 -10.06
CA PHE A 435 -52.21 22.43 -9.73
C PHE A 435 -52.67 23.37 -10.86
N VAL A 436 -52.38 23.04 -12.11
CA VAL A 436 -52.79 23.86 -13.27
C VAL A 436 -54.35 23.97 -13.32
N LEU A 437 -55.07 22.92 -12.93
CA LEU A 437 -56.53 22.92 -12.83
C LEU A 437 -57.06 23.60 -11.54
N GLY A 438 -56.18 24.01 -10.63
CA GLY A 438 -56.56 24.65 -9.35
C GLY A 438 -57.12 23.68 -8.31
N LYS A 439 -56.88 22.38 -8.43
CA LYS A 439 -57.39 21.36 -7.52
C LYS A 439 -56.47 21.13 -6.29
N ILE A 440 -55.23 21.52 -6.36
CA ILE A 440 -54.26 21.46 -5.24
C ILE A 440 -53.57 22.81 -5.06
N ASP A 441 -53.02 23.05 -3.88
CA ASP A 441 -52.24 24.22 -3.53
C ASP A 441 -50.74 24.08 -3.85
N VAL A 442 -50.00 25.17 -3.66
CA VAL A 442 -48.53 25.23 -3.88
C VAL A 442 -47.79 24.29 -2.92
N LEU A 443 -48.28 24.12 -1.69
CA LEU A 443 -47.65 23.29 -0.69
C LEU A 443 -47.61 21.82 -1.12
N ASN A 444 -48.76 21.31 -1.55
CA ASN A 444 -48.92 19.92 -2.06
C ASN A 444 -48.08 19.69 -3.32
N LEU A 445 -47.99 20.69 -4.21
CA LEU A 445 -47.11 20.61 -5.40
C LEU A 445 -45.62 20.52 -5.00
N ASN A 446 -45.16 21.40 -4.08
CA ASN A 446 -43.77 21.39 -3.59
C ASN A 446 -43.43 20.08 -2.86
N ASP A 447 -44.38 19.50 -2.09
CA ASP A 447 -44.18 18.19 -1.44
C ASP A 447 -44.01 17.07 -2.46
N SER A 448 -44.84 17.03 -3.50
CA SER A 448 -44.69 16.02 -4.56
C SER A 448 -43.39 16.18 -5.36
N GLN A 449 -42.92 17.39 -5.60
CA GLN A 449 -41.61 17.69 -6.22
C GLN A 449 -40.46 17.20 -5.36
N SER A 450 -40.45 17.56 -4.07
CA SER A 450 -39.40 17.12 -3.13
C SER A 450 -39.32 15.61 -3.01
N SER A 451 -40.49 14.95 -2.90
CA SER A 451 -40.59 13.47 -2.85
C SER A 451 -40.01 12.81 -4.10
N LYS A 452 -40.31 13.37 -5.30
CA LYS A 452 -39.74 12.88 -6.57
C LYS A 452 -38.23 13.01 -6.61
N ASP A 453 -37.70 14.18 -6.21
CA ASP A 453 -36.29 14.45 -6.25
C ASP A 453 -35.50 13.58 -5.24
N GLU A 454 -36.07 13.35 -4.06
CA GLU A 454 -35.52 12.46 -3.03
C GLU A 454 -35.53 10.99 -3.49
N ALA A 455 -36.65 10.52 -4.05
CA ALA A 455 -36.77 9.18 -4.57
C ALA A 455 -35.74 8.87 -5.66
N ARG A 456 -35.51 9.82 -6.58
CA ARG A 456 -34.51 9.70 -7.64
C ARG A 456 -33.10 9.60 -7.09
N ARG A 457 -32.71 10.46 -6.13
CA ARG A 457 -31.41 10.40 -5.46
C ARG A 457 -31.22 9.09 -4.72
N ASN A 458 -32.25 8.69 -3.94
CA ASN A 458 -32.19 7.43 -3.17
C ASN A 458 -32.02 6.21 -4.09
N TYR A 459 -32.69 6.15 -5.23
CA TYR A 459 -32.51 5.04 -6.19
C TYR A 459 -31.04 4.91 -6.64
N ILE A 460 -30.38 6.00 -6.98
CA ILE A 460 -28.95 6.00 -7.37
C ILE A 460 -28.04 5.64 -6.19
N GLU A 461 -28.37 6.11 -4.97
CA GLU A 461 -27.62 5.78 -3.76
C GLU A 461 -27.73 4.27 -3.40
N GLN A 462 -28.92 3.67 -3.50
CA GLN A 462 -29.08 2.24 -3.27
C GLN A 462 -28.32 1.41 -4.33
N MET A 463 -28.23 1.90 -5.56
CA MET A 463 -27.42 1.28 -6.61
C MET A 463 -25.93 1.34 -6.27
N TYR A 464 -25.44 2.50 -5.81
CA TYR A 464 -24.06 2.64 -5.30
C TYR A 464 -23.76 1.65 -4.17
N LEU A 465 -24.64 1.56 -3.17
CA LEU A 465 -24.45 0.68 -2.01
C LEU A 465 -24.36 -0.79 -2.42
N LEU A 466 -25.17 -1.24 -3.40
CA LEU A 466 -25.09 -2.62 -3.90
C LEU A 466 -23.73 -2.93 -4.50
N TRP A 467 -23.20 -2.05 -5.35
CA TRP A 467 -21.89 -2.20 -5.96
C TRP A 467 -20.77 -2.14 -4.92
N SER A 468 -20.83 -1.17 -4.00
CA SER A 468 -19.85 -1.02 -2.94
C SER A 468 -19.81 -2.24 -2.01
N TYR A 469 -20.96 -2.77 -1.57
CA TYR A 469 -20.99 -3.97 -0.74
C TYR A 469 -20.46 -5.20 -1.47
N TYR A 470 -20.75 -5.33 -2.75
CA TYR A 470 -20.22 -6.41 -3.56
C TYR A 470 -18.68 -6.37 -3.64
N TYR A 471 -18.09 -5.21 -3.95
CA TYR A 471 -16.64 -5.07 -4.05
C TYR A 471 -15.94 -5.15 -2.68
N GLN A 472 -16.62 -4.74 -1.62
CA GLN A 472 -16.12 -4.98 -0.25
C GLN A 472 -16.07 -6.47 0.12
N ILE A 473 -17.01 -7.28 -0.36
CA ILE A 473 -16.96 -8.74 -0.19
C ILE A 473 -15.87 -9.35 -1.07
N ARG A 474 -15.67 -8.87 -2.29
CA ARG A 474 -14.57 -9.29 -3.16
C ARG A 474 -13.21 -9.01 -2.52
N SER A 475 -12.99 -7.80 -1.98
CA SER A 475 -11.76 -7.45 -1.25
C SER A 475 -11.53 -8.34 -0.02
N LEU A 476 -12.60 -8.73 0.70
CA LEU A 476 -12.50 -9.62 1.85
C LEU A 476 -12.19 -11.06 1.47
N THR A 477 -12.78 -11.58 0.40
CA THR A 477 -12.69 -12.99 0.02
C THR A 477 -11.67 -13.27 -1.07
N LEU A 478 -11.22 -12.22 -1.78
CA LEU A 478 -10.45 -12.30 -3.02
C LEU A 478 -11.10 -13.25 -4.03
N TYR A 479 -12.44 -13.25 -4.04
CA TYR A 479 -13.25 -14.14 -4.88
C TYR A 479 -14.37 -13.35 -5.55
N ASP A 480 -14.57 -13.59 -6.85
CA ASP A 480 -15.63 -13.00 -7.63
C ASP A 480 -16.82 -13.97 -7.73
N PHE A 481 -17.87 -13.69 -6.97
CA PHE A 481 -19.09 -14.52 -6.92
C PHE A 481 -19.94 -14.45 -8.19
N LEU A 482 -19.76 -13.46 -9.06
CA LEU A 482 -20.45 -13.39 -10.35
C LEU A 482 -19.81 -14.29 -11.39
N SER A 483 -18.49 -14.35 -11.43
CA SER A 483 -17.74 -15.21 -12.36
C SER A 483 -17.36 -16.58 -11.75
N ASN A 484 -17.59 -16.78 -10.45
CA ASN A 484 -17.19 -17.95 -9.66
C ASN A 484 -15.71 -18.28 -9.81
N LYS A 485 -14.83 -17.26 -9.64
CA LYS A 485 -13.40 -17.38 -9.80
C LYS A 485 -12.65 -16.66 -8.68
N GLU A 486 -11.50 -17.21 -8.29
CA GLU A 486 -10.54 -16.47 -7.46
C GLU A 486 -9.97 -15.28 -8.22
N ILE A 487 -9.79 -14.18 -7.49
CA ILE A 487 -9.17 -12.98 -8.03
C ILE A 487 -7.67 -13.10 -7.81
N SER A 488 -6.90 -13.06 -8.89
CA SER A 488 -5.44 -13.12 -8.86
C SER A 488 -4.82 -12.01 -9.69
N ALA A 489 -3.59 -11.65 -9.37
CA ALA A 489 -2.80 -10.71 -10.15
C ALA A 489 -1.70 -11.45 -10.92
N ASP A 490 -1.27 -10.87 -12.03
CA ASP A 490 -0.08 -11.32 -12.75
C ASP A 490 1.17 -10.76 -12.03
N TYR A 491 1.64 -11.54 -11.03
CA TYR A 491 2.73 -11.11 -10.15
C TYR A 491 4.05 -10.91 -10.88
N ASP A 492 4.32 -11.71 -11.91
CA ASP A 492 5.58 -11.66 -12.65
C ASP A 492 5.65 -10.40 -13.51
N LYS A 493 4.56 -10.07 -14.20
CA LYS A 493 4.45 -8.83 -14.98
C LYS A 493 4.54 -7.55 -14.15
N ILE A 494 4.17 -7.62 -12.85
CA ILE A 494 4.26 -6.45 -11.98
C ILE A 494 5.69 -6.20 -11.54
N VAL A 495 6.51 -7.23 -11.45
CA VAL A 495 7.90 -7.14 -10.95
C VAL A 495 8.89 -6.75 -12.04
N ASP A 496 8.62 -7.15 -13.26
CA ASP A 496 9.37 -6.71 -14.44
C ASP A 496 9.16 -5.20 -14.70
#